data_178488537dd91ea554aa11ca49e6cddb
#
_entry.id   178488537dd91ea554aa11ca49e6cddb
#
_cell.length_a   1.000
_cell.length_b   1.000
_cell.length_c   1.000
_cell.angle_alpha   90.00
_cell.angle_beta   90.00
_cell.angle_gamma   90.00
#
_symmetry.space_group_name_H-M   'P 1'
#
loop_
_entity.id
_entity.type
_entity.pdbx_description
1 polymer ?
#
loop_
_entity_poly.entity_id
_entity_poly.type
_entity_poly.pdbx_seq_one_letter_code
_entity_poly.pdbx_strand_id
1 'polypeptide(L)'
;MVNGSELISYAKQFIGVPYIFGGTSPNGFDCSGLVQYVYKHFGINLSRTTKTQINEGRPVGRNQLQLGDLVFPSNGHVTLYVGDGKVLHAPQPGERVKIQNLWNFWQARRILNDESINNHQSESRIARPKIPIGNFTLQTGTCLHKTGNSFEFLVGDYNRNGIPDVYCISKNGTGSKTTELHVMNGGNNFQNFLLHTSTALHETDENWQFCLGDYNRDGYLDLYCINKRNTNSHSTEVHILSGRENFQSFLLHTGTRLHETDNNWKFALGDFNGDGFLDLYCICKRNTGSHTTEVHILGGINNFQNYIMQTPTGLHETGENWDFGVSGKNLVCISKRGTGSKTTEIHILNGQNNFQNFLLQTGTKLHETGDDFAFYVYGDTLFAFSKQGNSNSTEVHCVSI
;
A
#
# COMPACT_ATOMS: atom_id res chain seq x y z
N MET A 1 13.61 -15.64 20.95
CA MET A 1 13.23 -16.00 19.55
C MET A 1 14.00 -15.09 18.62
N VAL A 2 14.48 -15.60 17.48
CA VAL A 2 15.29 -14.83 16.52
C VAL A 2 14.46 -13.74 15.81
N ASN A 3 15.04 -12.57 15.58
CA ASN A 3 14.48 -11.52 14.74
C ASN A 3 15.16 -11.47 13.37
N GLY A 4 14.52 -10.79 12.41
CA GLY A 4 15.02 -10.70 11.03
C GLY A 4 16.41 -10.05 10.93
N SER A 5 16.75 -9.08 11.81
CA SER A 5 18.05 -8.41 11.81
C SER A 5 19.18 -9.35 12.24
N GLU A 6 18.95 -10.16 13.28
CA GLU A 6 19.90 -11.18 13.74
C GLU A 6 20.13 -12.24 12.67
N LEU A 7 19.04 -12.71 12.06
CA LEU A 7 19.09 -13.69 10.98
C LEU A 7 19.91 -13.18 9.79
N ILE A 8 19.69 -11.94 9.36
CA ILE A 8 20.42 -11.35 8.25
C ILE A 8 21.88 -11.05 8.63
N SER A 9 22.16 -10.62 9.87
CA SER A 9 23.52 -10.44 10.35
C SER A 9 24.32 -11.74 10.30
N TYR A 10 23.71 -12.86 10.67
CA TYR A 10 24.31 -14.18 10.53
C TYR A 10 24.48 -14.59 9.07
N ALA A 11 23.46 -14.38 8.24
CA ALA A 11 23.51 -14.71 6.81
C ALA A 11 24.65 -13.97 6.07
N LYS A 12 24.91 -12.72 6.44
CA LYS A 12 25.99 -11.89 5.84
C LYS A 12 27.40 -12.47 6.04
N GLN A 13 27.60 -13.32 7.05
CA GLN A 13 28.90 -13.99 7.28
C GLN A 13 29.27 -14.96 6.17
N PHE A 14 28.30 -15.39 5.34
CA PHE A 14 28.52 -16.33 4.25
C PHE A 14 28.71 -15.63 2.89
N ILE A 15 28.74 -14.31 2.85
CA ILE A 15 29.07 -13.58 1.59
C ILE A 15 30.47 -14.00 1.13
N GLY A 16 30.57 -14.34 -0.16
CA GLY A 16 31.82 -14.83 -0.76
C GLY A 16 31.97 -16.36 -0.75
N VAL A 17 31.13 -17.11 -0.03
CA VAL A 17 31.10 -18.58 -0.11
C VAL A 17 30.68 -19.03 -1.53
N PRO A 18 31.38 -20.00 -2.15
CA PRO A 18 31.05 -20.43 -3.51
C PRO A 18 29.67 -21.10 -3.59
N TYR A 19 29.01 -20.91 -4.75
CA TYR A 19 27.85 -21.71 -5.09
C TYR A 19 28.25 -23.15 -5.40
N ILE A 20 27.62 -24.10 -4.73
CA ILE A 20 27.73 -25.53 -5.03
C ILE A 20 26.32 -26.12 -5.09
N PHE A 21 25.94 -26.71 -6.22
CA PHE A 21 24.65 -27.37 -6.36
C PHE A 21 24.52 -28.49 -5.32
N GLY A 22 23.42 -28.49 -4.56
CA GLY A 22 23.22 -29.41 -3.42
C GLY A 22 23.97 -28.98 -2.15
N GLY A 23 24.72 -27.90 -2.15
CA GLY A 23 25.51 -27.40 -1.01
C GLY A 23 24.65 -26.87 0.13
N THR A 24 25.01 -27.27 1.37
CA THR A 24 24.28 -26.90 2.61
C THR A 24 25.20 -26.48 3.76
N SER A 25 26.45 -26.13 3.45
CA SER A 25 27.46 -25.81 4.48
C SER A 25 28.34 -24.62 4.05
N PRO A 26 29.12 -24.02 4.98
CA PRO A 26 30.06 -22.95 4.65
C PRO A 26 31.13 -23.29 3.61
N ASN A 27 31.30 -24.54 3.24
CA ASN A 27 32.18 -24.97 2.13
C ASN A 27 31.54 -24.69 0.76
N GLY A 28 30.25 -24.48 0.70
CA GLY A 28 29.47 -24.14 -0.49
C GLY A 28 27.98 -24.30 -0.27
N PHE A 29 27.22 -23.41 -0.87
CA PHE A 29 25.76 -23.38 -0.78
C PHE A 29 25.11 -23.38 -2.16
N ASP A 30 23.95 -24.03 -2.29
CA ASP A 30 22.94 -23.60 -3.26
C ASP A 30 21.94 -22.63 -2.63
N CYS A 31 21.00 -22.08 -3.41
CA CYS A 31 20.08 -21.05 -2.94
C CYS A 31 19.24 -21.50 -1.75
N SER A 32 18.62 -22.68 -1.81
CA SER A 32 17.79 -23.24 -0.74
C SER A 32 18.60 -23.80 0.43
N GLY A 33 19.82 -24.30 0.17
CA GLY A 33 20.71 -24.77 1.21
C GLY A 33 21.26 -23.64 2.08
N LEU A 34 21.57 -22.49 1.50
CA LEU A 34 21.94 -21.30 2.25
C LEU A 34 20.80 -20.85 3.18
N VAL A 35 19.60 -20.73 2.65
CA VAL A 35 18.41 -20.35 3.41
C VAL A 35 18.15 -21.35 4.54
N GLN A 36 18.17 -22.63 4.24
CA GLN A 36 18.00 -23.70 5.24
C GLN A 36 19.06 -23.62 6.34
N TYR A 37 20.32 -23.43 5.97
CA TYR A 37 21.44 -23.36 6.93
C TYR A 37 21.33 -22.16 7.87
N VAL A 38 20.97 -20.99 7.33
CA VAL A 38 20.79 -19.78 8.12
C VAL A 38 19.66 -19.93 9.12
N TYR A 39 18.50 -20.39 8.70
CA TYR A 39 17.35 -20.60 9.59
C TYR A 39 17.61 -21.70 10.64
N LYS A 40 18.29 -22.78 10.26
CA LYS A 40 18.65 -23.87 11.17
C LYS A 40 19.53 -23.44 12.32
N HIS A 41 20.44 -22.46 12.13
CA HIS A 41 21.24 -21.87 13.19
C HIS A 41 20.40 -21.32 14.34
N PHE A 42 19.21 -20.83 14.03
CA PHE A 42 18.25 -20.28 15.00
C PHE A 42 17.19 -21.29 15.43
N GLY A 43 17.40 -22.57 15.17
CA GLY A 43 16.48 -23.64 15.56
C GLY A 43 15.25 -23.79 14.68
N ILE A 44 15.19 -23.11 13.53
CA ILE A 44 14.07 -23.19 12.58
C ILE A 44 14.47 -24.12 11.44
N ASN A 45 13.76 -25.25 11.32
CA ASN A 45 14.05 -26.25 10.29
C ASN A 45 13.16 -26.00 9.07
N LEU A 46 13.75 -25.54 7.98
CA LEU A 46 13.12 -25.41 6.67
C LEU A 46 13.38 -26.67 5.83
N SER A 47 12.48 -26.96 4.91
CA SER A 47 12.68 -28.05 3.94
C SER A 47 13.85 -27.75 2.97
N ARG A 48 14.33 -28.79 2.29
CA ARG A 48 15.60 -28.72 1.54
C ARG A 48 15.50 -27.93 0.23
N THR A 49 14.38 -27.91 -0.43
CA THR A 49 14.29 -27.40 -1.82
C THR A 49 13.42 -26.15 -1.90
N THR A 50 13.70 -25.32 -2.91
CA THR A 50 12.86 -24.15 -3.23
C THR A 50 11.40 -24.50 -3.42
N LYS A 51 11.12 -25.66 -4.07
CA LYS A 51 9.74 -26.14 -4.32
C LYS A 51 8.95 -26.46 -3.05
N THR A 52 9.64 -26.81 -1.98
CA THR A 52 9.00 -27.09 -0.68
C THR A 52 9.04 -25.86 0.22
N GLN A 53 10.13 -25.10 0.23
CA GLN A 53 10.26 -23.85 1.01
C GLN A 53 9.20 -22.81 0.65
N ILE A 54 8.76 -22.79 -0.61
CA ILE A 54 7.73 -21.84 -1.07
C ILE A 54 6.35 -22.09 -0.42
N ASN A 55 6.14 -23.24 0.18
CA ASN A 55 4.90 -23.60 0.89
C ASN A 55 5.02 -23.43 2.41
N GLU A 56 6.16 -22.98 2.92
CA GLU A 56 6.38 -22.77 4.35
C GLU A 56 6.09 -21.33 4.76
N GLY A 57 5.68 -21.15 6.01
CA GLY A 57 5.34 -19.85 6.54
C GLY A 57 4.08 -19.23 5.91
N ARG A 58 3.89 -17.95 6.12
CA ARG A 58 2.77 -17.19 5.53
C ARG A 58 3.16 -16.42 4.29
N PRO A 59 2.27 -16.27 3.30
CA PRO A 59 2.54 -15.45 2.13
C PRO A 59 2.73 -13.98 2.52
N VAL A 60 3.61 -13.29 1.79
CA VAL A 60 3.93 -11.87 2.00
C VAL A 60 3.96 -11.16 0.66
N GLY A 61 3.28 -10.02 0.57
CA GLY A 61 3.35 -9.14 -0.59
C GLY A 61 4.69 -8.42 -0.70
N ARG A 62 5.05 -7.95 -1.89
CA ARG A 62 6.32 -7.28 -2.15
C ARG A 62 6.52 -6.04 -1.26
N ASN A 63 5.46 -5.27 -1.04
CA ASN A 63 5.44 -4.07 -0.19
C ASN A 63 5.41 -4.36 1.32
N GLN A 64 5.30 -5.63 1.70
CA GLN A 64 5.27 -6.08 3.09
C GLN A 64 6.54 -6.83 3.50
N LEU A 65 7.55 -6.87 2.62
CA LEU A 65 8.79 -7.57 2.88
C LEU A 65 9.50 -7.02 4.12
N GLN A 66 9.96 -7.93 4.96
CA GLN A 66 10.74 -7.65 6.17
C GLN A 66 12.04 -8.45 6.14
N LEU A 67 13.03 -7.98 6.91
CA LEU A 67 14.33 -8.65 7.04
C LEU A 67 14.12 -10.14 7.37
N GLY A 68 14.76 -10.99 6.59
CA GLY A 68 14.68 -12.45 6.73
C GLY A 68 13.58 -13.11 5.90
N ASP A 69 12.62 -12.40 5.32
CA ASP A 69 11.61 -13.01 4.46
C ASP A 69 12.28 -13.81 3.33
N LEU A 70 11.71 -14.98 3.04
CA LEU A 70 12.07 -15.76 1.85
C LEU A 70 11.45 -15.09 0.64
N VAL A 71 12.27 -14.66 -0.30
CA VAL A 71 11.78 -14.12 -1.59
C VAL A 71 12.13 -15.09 -2.70
N PHE A 72 11.15 -15.40 -3.52
CA PHE A 72 11.28 -16.26 -4.70
C PHE A 72 11.16 -15.39 -5.95
N PRO A 73 12.30 -15.01 -6.57
CA PRO A 73 12.27 -14.24 -7.82
C PRO A 73 11.71 -15.02 -9.00
N SER A 74 11.80 -16.37 -8.95
CA SER A 74 11.28 -17.29 -9.96
C SER A 74 11.00 -18.66 -9.38
N ASN A 75 10.31 -19.51 -10.15
CA ASN A 75 10.09 -20.91 -9.78
C ASN A 75 11.44 -21.67 -9.84
N GLY A 76 12.05 -21.90 -8.69
CA GLY A 76 13.31 -22.64 -8.58
C GLY A 76 14.46 -21.85 -7.96
N HIS A 77 14.24 -20.59 -7.58
CA HIS A 77 15.22 -19.80 -6.86
C HIS A 77 14.64 -19.15 -5.62
N VAL A 78 15.39 -19.16 -4.53
CA VAL A 78 15.03 -18.54 -3.25
C VAL A 78 16.17 -17.64 -2.76
N THR A 79 15.79 -16.55 -2.10
CA THR A 79 16.69 -15.53 -1.56
C THR A 79 16.23 -15.11 -0.17
N LEU A 80 17.08 -14.44 0.60
CA LEU A 80 16.73 -13.77 1.88
C LEU A 80 16.61 -12.27 1.66
N TYR A 81 15.50 -11.67 2.02
CA TYR A 81 15.34 -10.22 1.97
C TYR A 81 16.21 -9.56 3.05
N VAL A 82 17.02 -8.58 2.64
CA VAL A 82 17.99 -7.90 3.52
C VAL A 82 17.68 -6.42 3.73
N GLY A 83 16.50 -5.95 3.28
CA GLY A 83 16.11 -4.54 3.32
C GLY A 83 16.45 -3.79 2.03
N ASP A 84 15.91 -2.60 1.87
CA ASP A 84 16.23 -1.65 0.79
C ASP A 84 16.09 -2.26 -0.63
N GLY A 85 15.08 -3.11 -0.84
CA GLY A 85 14.88 -3.78 -2.12
C GLY A 85 16.01 -4.74 -2.51
N LYS A 86 16.83 -5.20 -1.55
CA LYS A 86 17.96 -6.08 -1.77
C LYS A 86 17.74 -7.46 -1.16
N VAL A 87 18.42 -8.43 -1.76
CA VAL A 87 18.37 -9.83 -1.31
C VAL A 87 19.78 -10.42 -1.22
N LEU A 88 19.96 -11.35 -0.27
CA LEU A 88 21.16 -12.18 -0.11
C LEU A 88 20.84 -13.59 -0.60
N HIS A 89 21.71 -14.14 -1.46
CA HIS A 89 21.51 -15.45 -2.04
C HIS A 89 22.79 -16.12 -2.53
N ALA A 90 22.71 -17.42 -2.79
CA ALA A 90 23.68 -18.18 -3.56
C ALA A 90 23.16 -18.28 -5.02
N PRO A 91 23.73 -17.57 -6.02
CA PRO A 91 23.09 -17.35 -7.32
C PRO A 91 23.05 -18.60 -8.20
N GLN A 92 24.22 -19.05 -8.67
CA GLN A 92 24.38 -20.12 -9.66
C GLN A 92 25.82 -20.64 -9.70
N PRO A 93 26.11 -21.76 -10.37
CA PRO A 93 27.47 -22.28 -10.54
C PRO A 93 28.44 -21.24 -11.08
N GLY A 94 29.62 -21.17 -10.48
CA GLY A 94 30.67 -20.19 -10.81
C GLY A 94 30.56 -18.86 -10.06
N GLU A 95 29.45 -18.62 -9.41
CA GLU A 95 29.27 -17.42 -8.58
C GLU A 95 29.42 -17.72 -7.08
N ARG A 96 29.35 -16.66 -6.28
CA ARG A 96 29.46 -16.72 -4.82
C ARG A 96 28.25 -16.08 -4.16
N VAL A 97 27.99 -16.44 -2.93
CA VAL A 97 26.95 -15.77 -2.09
C VAL A 97 27.21 -14.27 -2.11
N LYS A 98 26.18 -13.52 -2.44
CA LYS A 98 26.24 -12.05 -2.55
C LYS A 98 24.92 -11.39 -2.18
N ILE A 99 24.99 -10.08 -1.97
CA ILE A 99 23.83 -9.19 -1.92
C ILE A 99 23.70 -8.50 -3.28
N GLN A 100 22.49 -8.42 -3.79
CA GLN A 100 22.16 -7.65 -4.99
C GLN A 100 20.73 -7.10 -4.90
N ASN A 101 20.39 -6.20 -5.81
CA ASN A 101 19.03 -5.71 -5.92
C ASN A 101 18.09 -6.87 -6.29
N LEU A 102 16.90 -6.87 -5.71
CA LEU A 102 15.83 -7.81 -6.08
C LEU A 102 15.37 -7.52 -7.50
N TRP A 103 15.72 -8.40 -8.44
CA TRP A 103 15.51 -8.21 -9.89
C TRP A 103 14.15 -8.66 -10.38
N ASN A 104 13.45 -9.50 -9.60
CA ASN A 104 12.11 -9.98 -9.89
C ASN A 104 11.45 -10.45 -8.60
N PHE A 105 10.12 -10.43 -8.56
CA PHE A 105 9.33 -10.88 -7.42
C PHE A 105 8.18 -11.75 -7.93
N TRP A 106 8.24 -13.04 -7.65
CA TRP A 106 7.18 -13.98 -7.97
C TRP A 106 6.33 -14.31 -6.72
N GLN A 107 6.97 -14.65 -5.62
CA GLN A 107 6.33 -14.90 -4.32
C GLN A 107 7.28 -14.58 -3.17
N ALA A 108 6.73 -14.41 -1.97
CA ALA A 108 7.52 -14.38 -0.75
C ALA A 108 6.81 -15.10 0.41
N ARG A 109 7.60 -15.55 1.39
CA ARG A 109 7.12 -16.23 2.59
C ARG A 109 7.79 -15.67 3.83
N ARG A 110 7.01 -15.40 4.87
CA ARG A 110 7.52 -15.06 6.20
C ARG A 110 7.48 -16.29 7.08
N ILE A 111 8.66 -16.66 7.56
CA ILE A 111 8.87 -17.80 8.46
C ILE A 111 8.90 -17.33 9.92
N LEU A 112 9.49 -16.15 10.17
CA LEU A 112 9.54 -15.56 11.50
C LEU A 112 8.16 -15.05 11.90
N ASN A 113 7.72 -15.38 13.13
CA ASN A 113 6.45 -14.90 13.65
C ASN A 113 6.56 -13.40 14.01
N ASP A 114 5.52 -12.62 13.74
CA ASP A 114 5.45 -11.19 14.08
C ASP A 114 5.58 -10.96 15.61
N GLU A 115 5.22 -11.94 16.45
CA GLU A 115 5.41 -11.90 17.91
C GLU A 115 6.88 -11.95 18.34
N SER A 116 7.78 -12.50 17.53
CA SER A 116 9.21 -12.55 17.82
C SER A 116 9.91 -11.20 17.66
N ILE A 117 9.26 -10.23 17.01
CA ILE A 117 9.76 -8.85 16.90
C ILE A 117 9.54 -8.06 18.19
N ASN A 118 8.58 -8.48 19.03
CA ASN A 118 8.17 -7.75 20.22
C ASN A 118 8.96 -8.12 21.50
N ASN A 119 9.75 -9.22 21.54
CA ASN A 119 10.33 -9.72 22.79
C ASN A 119 11.86 -9.61 22.96
N HIS A 120 12.61 -9.04 22.02
CA HIS A 120 14.06 -8.85 22.17
C HIS A 120 14.57 -7.43 21.90
N GLN A 121 13.77 -6.43 22.27
CA GLN A 121 14.25 -5.05 22.38
C GLN A 121 14.40 -4.58 23.85
N SER A 122 14.77 -5.47 24.75
CA SER A 122 15.09 -5.06 26.12
C SER A 122 16.61 -5.13 26.37
N GLU A 123 17.41 -4.41 25.65
CA GLU A 123 18.66 -3.80 26.13
C GLU A 123 19.29 -3.01 24.98
N SER A 124 19.31 -1.70 25.15
CA SER A 124 20.02 -0.68 24.37
C SER A 124 19.47 -0.21 23.00
N ARG A 125 18.18 0.03 22.89
CA ARG A 125 17.62 1.18 22.15
C ARG A 125 16.31 1.50 22.86
N ILE A 126 16.13 2.76 23.26
CA ILE A 126 14.85 3.27 23.72
C ILE A 126 13.81 2.81 22.70
N ALA A 127 12.98 1.83 23.06
CA ALA A 127 11.86 1.41 22.23
C ALA A 127 11.06 2.68 21.94
N ARG A 128 10.95 3.06 20.66
CA ARG A 128 9.94 4.08 20.34
C ARG A 128 8.64 3.49 20.85
N PRO A 129 7.95 4.12 21.78
CA PRO A 129 6.70 3.59 22.30
C PRO A 129 5.80 3.36 21.09
N LYS A 130 5.16 2.18 21.01
CA LYS A 130 4.16 1.90 19.97
C LYS A 130 3.14 3.02 20.08
N ILE A 131 3.07 3.87 19.05
CA ILE A 131 2.19 5.04 19.09
C ILE A 131 0.77 4.50 19.21
N PRO A 132 0.02 4.83 20.26
CA PRO A 132 -1.34 4.32 20.40
C PRO A 132 -2.20 4.75 19.20
N ILE A 133 -3.10 3.88 18.79
CA ILE A 133 -4.06 4.15 17.71
C ILE A 133 -4.75 5.50 17.94
N GLY A 134 -4.91 6.27 16.90
CA GLY A 134 -5.51 7.61 16.93
C GLY A 134 -4.52 8.74 17.25
N ASN A 135 -3.27 8.46 17.61
CA ASN A 135 -2.27 9.48 17.90
C ASN A 135 -1.50 9.92 16.64
N PHE A 136 -1.04 11.16 16.68
CA PHE A 136 -0.19 11.69 15.61
C PHE A 136 1.19 11.01 15.60
N THR A 137 1.62 10.63 14.39
CA THR A 137 2.99 10.21 14.10
C THR A 137 3.80 11.31 13.46
N LEU A 138 3.11 12.24 12.76
CA LEU A 138 3.70 13.42 12.13
C LEU A 138 2.64 14.52 12.01
N GLN A 139 3.06 15.76 12.20
CA GLN A 139 2.30 16.97 11.84
C GLN A 139 3.27 17.97 11.25
N THR A 140 3.04 18.38 9.99
CA THR A 140 3.96 19.28 9.30
C THR A 140 3.26 20.08 8.20
N GLY A 141 3.69 21.31 7.98
CA GLY A 141 3.44 22.01 6.73
C GLY A 141 4.26 21.37 5.60
N THR A 142 3.84 21.59 4.36
CA THR A 142 4.52 21.05 3.18
C THR A 142 5.11 22.17 2.31
N CYS A 143 5.91 21.81 1.31
CA CYS A 143 6.36 22.74 0.26
C CYS A 143 5.24 23.15 -0.70
N LEU A 144 4.04 22.54 -0.61
CA LEU A 144 2.89 22.86 -1.43
C LEU A 144 2.11 24.02 -0.82
N HIS A 145 1.79 25.03 -1.62
CA HIS A 145 0.93 26.13 -1.21
C HIS A 145 -0.46 25.65 -0.77
N LYS A 146 -1.28 26.51 -0.23
CA LYS A 146 -2.68 26.22 0.07
C LYS A 146 -3.41 25.76 -1.19
N THR A 147 -4.17 24.69 -1.06
CA THR A 147 -4.89 24.04 -2.16
C THR A 147 -6.40 24.15 -1.98
N GLY A 148 -7.14 23.85 -3.03
CA GLY A 148 -8.61 23.84 -3.05
C GLY A 148 -9.16 22.48 -3.45
N ASN A 149 -10.43 22.47 -3.86
CA ASN A 149 -11.14 21.24 -4.27
C ASN A 149 -10.69 20.69 -5.63
N SER A 150 -9.93 21.48 -6.42
CA SER A 150 -9.28 21.01 -7.65
C SER A 150 -8.08 20.10 -7.37
N PHE A 151 -7.69 19.93 -6.10
CA PHE A 151 -6.57 19.08 -5.72
C PHE A 151 -7.05 17.80 -5.01
N GLU A 152 -6.40 16.69 -5.33
CA GLU A 152 -6.58 15.40 -4.65
C GLU A 152 -5.23 14.88 -4.19
N PHE A 153 -5.22 14.17 -3.04
CA PHE A 153 -4.00 13.69 -2.40
C PHE A 153 -4.02 12.18 -2.29
N LEU A 154 -2.92 11.55 -2.69
CA LEU A 154 -2.69 10.12 -2.55
C LEU A 154 -1.34 9.91 -1.89
N VAL A 155 -1.10 8.69 -1.38
CA VAL A 155 0.16 8.35 -0.72
C VAL A 155 0.71 7.06 -1.27
N GLY A 156 2.01 7.04 -1.55
CA GLY A 156 2.72 5.87 -2.03
C GLY A 156 4.22 6.12 -2.08
N ASP A 157 5.01 5.08 -2.10
CA ASP A 157 6.48 5.17 -2.16
C ASP A 157 6.94 5.32 -3.62
N TYR A 158 7.08 6.56 -4.09
CA TYR A 158 7.43 6.90 -5.48
C TYR A 158 8.86 6.48 -5.81
N ASN A 159 9.81 6.79 -4.94
CA ASN A 159 11.23 6.54 -5.18
C ASN A 159 11.70 5.17 -4.65
N ARG A 160 10.79 4.37 -4.08
CA ARG A 160 11.00 3.00 -3.59
C ARG A 160 12.05 2.91 -2.49
N ASN A 161 12.08 3.93 -1.62
CA ASN A 161 12.99 3.99 -0.48
C ASN A 161 12.38 3.44 0.83
N GLY A 162 11.13 2.98 0.80
CA GLY A 162 10.40 2.47 1.96
C GLY A 162 9.70 3.55 2.79
N ILE A 163 9.78 4.81 2.37
CA ILE A 163 9.13 5.96 3.03
C ILE A 163 8.01 6.47 2.12
N PRO A 164 6.77 6.59 2.62
CA PRO A 164 5.67 7.05 1.80
C PRO A 164 5.84 8.52 1.37
N ASP A 165 5.68 8.76 0.08
CA ASP A 165 5.63 10.08 -0.55
C ASP A 165 4.18 10.50 -0.76
N VAL A 166 3.93 11.81 -0.89
CA VAL A 166 2.60 12.35 -1.16
C VAL A 166 2.49 12.77 -2.60
N TYR A 167 1.52 12.20 -3.30
CA TYR A 167 1.12 12.57 -4.66
C TYR A 167 0.00 13.60 -4.57
N CYS A 168 0.25 14.76 -5.14
CA CYS A 168 -0.70 15.85 -5.23
C CYS A 168 -1.17 15.98 -6.69
N ILE A 169 -2.45 15.75 -6.92
CA ILE A 169 -3.06 15.78 -8.25
C ILE A 169 -3.81 17.10 -8.42
N SER A 170 -3.38 17.92 -9.39
CA SER A 170 -4.08 19.10 -9.83
C SER A 170 -4.99 18.76 -11.00
N LYS A 171 -6.30 18.80 -10.77
CA LYS A 171 -7.32 18.30 -11.71
C LYS A 171 -7.55 19.22 -12.89
N ASN A 172 -7.60 20.51 -12.63
CA ASN A 172 -7.94 21.56 -13.63
C ASN A 172 -7.31 22.91 -13.27
N GLY A 173 -7.42 23.84 -14.21
CA GLY A 173 -6.78 25.16 -14.09
C GLY A 173 -5.27 25.08 -14.20
N THR A 174 -4.74 24.06 -14.84
CA THR A 174 -3.32 23.77 -14.98
C THR A 174 -2.70 24.51 -16.16
N GLY A 175 -1.41 24.76 -16.09
CA GLY A 175 -0.66 25.39 -17.17
C GLY A 175 -0.54 24.51 -18.41
N SER A 176 -0.50 23.20 -18.24
CA SER A 176 -0.37 22.21 -19.31
C SER A 176 -1.68 21.89 -20.04
N LYS A 177 -2.84 22.31 -19.50
CA LYS A 177 -4.19 21.88 -19.96
C LYS A 177 -4.44 20.39 -19.82
N THR A 178 -3.70 19.72 -18.94
CA THR A 178 -3.89 18.32 -18.57
C THR A 178 -3.97 18.21 -17.05
N THR A 179 -4.40 17.08 -16.51
CA THR A 179 -4.23 16.77 -15.10
C THR A 179 -2.73 16.74 -14.78
N GLU A 180 -2.29 17.49 -13.79
CA GLU A 180 -0.88 17.55 -13.37
C GLU A 180 -0.67 16.76 -12.07
N LEU A 181 0.52 16.21 -11.93
CA LEU A 181 0.91 15.42 -10.78
C LEU A 181 2.23 15.93 -10.20
N HIS A 182 2.23 16.14 -8.89
CA HIS A 182 3.39 16.59 -8.12
C HIS A 182 3.63 15.60 -6.99
N VAL A 183 4.86 15.09 -6.83
CA VAL A 183 5.21 14.16 -5.76
C VAL A 183 6.10 14.85 -4.75
N MET A 184 5.64 14.92 -3.50
CA MET A 184 6.39 15.48 -2.37
C MET A 184 7.11 14.38 -1.60
N ASN A 185 8.39 14.62 -1.28
CA ASN A 185 9.32 13.66 -0.66
C ASN A 185 8.99 13.43 0.82
N GLY A 186 8.55 12.22 1.16
CA GLY A 186 8.31 11.81 2.54
C GLY A 186 9.58 11.71 3.37
N GLY A 187 10.69 11.33 2.76
CA GLY A 187 12.01 11.27 3.42
C GLY A 187 12.53 12.62 3.93
N ASN A 188 11.94 13.73 3.46
CA ASN A 188 12.23 15.09 3.92
C ASN A 188 10.99 15.79 4.49
N ASN A 189 10.09 15.05 5.13
CA ASN A 189 8.85 15.58 5.70
C ASN A 189 8.07 16.48 4.73
N PHE A 190 8.04 16.10 3.44
CA PHE A 190 7.31 16.79 2.37
C PHE A 190 7.77 18.24 2.08
N GLN A 191 9.05 18.56 2.35
CA GLN A 191 9.61 19.89 2.16
C GLN A 191 10.22 20.13 0.77
N ASN A 192 10.27 19.13 -0.09
CA ASN A 192 10.70 19.25 -1.48
C ASN A 192 9.93 18.28 -2.38
N PHE A 193 9.92 18.59 -3.67
CA PHE A 193 9.31 17.70 -4.66
C PHE A 193 10.31 16.72 -5.24
N LEU A 194 9.83 15.50 -5.54
CA LEU A 194 10.53 14.48 -6.31
C LEU A 194 10.14 14.53 -7.79
N LEU A 195 8.92 14.98 -8.09
CA LEU A 195 8.37 15.05 -9.44
C LEU A 195 7.42 16.24 -9.57
N HIS A 196 7.48 16.91 -10.72
CA HIS A 196 6.45 17.78 -11.25
C HIS A 196 6.23 17.42 -12.70
N THR A 197 5.03 17.00 -13.07
CA THR A 197 4.75 16.60 -14.44
C THR A 197 3.30 16.86 -14.83
N SER A 198 3.09 17.18 -16.10
CA SER A 198 1.80 16.99 -16.75
C SER A 198 1.55 15.47 -16.88
N THR A 199 0.34 15.06 -17.13
CA THR A 199 0.02 13.66 -17.44
C THR A 199 -0.60 13.55 -18.84
N ALA A 200 -0.73 12.30 -19.33
CA ALA A 200 -1.45 12.05 -20.58
C ALA A 200 -2.97 12.23 -20.46
N LEU A 201 -3.48 12.45 -19.23
CA LEU A 201 -4.91 12.68 -18.99
C LEU A 201 -5.24 14.16 -19.12
N HIS A 202 -6.31 14.48 -19.86
CA HIS A 202 -6.84 15.85 -19.96
C HIS A 202 -7.20 16.41 -18.58
N GLU A 203 -7.49 17.69 -18.48
CA GLU A 203 -8.04 18.29 -17.25
C GLU A 203 -9.30 17.55 -16.83
N THR A 204 -9.42 17.30 -15.54
CA THR A 204 -10.50 16.53 -14.93
C THR A 204 -11.33 17.38 -13.95
N ASP A 205 -12.47 16.87 -13.53
CA ASP A 205 -13.42 17.56 -12.64
C ASP A 205 -13.76 16.70 -11.40
N GLU A 206 -14.85 17.00 -10.72
CA GLU A 206 -15.35 16.26 -9.57
C GLU A 206 -15.89 14.86 -9.93
N ASN A 207 -16.12 14.58 -11.22
CA ASN A 207 -16.50 13.24 -11.67
C ASN A 207 -15.35 12.25 -11.60
N TRP A 208 -14.13 12.74 -11.45
CA TRP A 208 -12.93 11.91 -11.39
C TRP A 208 -12.45 11.73 -9.96
N GLN A 209 -12.02 10.51 -9.67
CA GLN A 209 -11.30 10.13 -8.46
C GLN A 209 -10.05 9.36 -8.83
N PHE A 210 -9.02 9.45 -7.98
CA PHE A 210 -7.73 8.85 -8.25
C PHE A 210 -7.32 7.85 -7.16
N CYS A 211 -6.60 6.81 -7.55
CA CYS A 211 -5.97 5.84 -6.66
C CYS A 211 -4.57 5.49 -7.17
N LEU A 212 -3.73 4.94 -6.30
CA LEU A 212 -2.37 4.47 -6.65
C LEU A 212 -2.27 2.96 -6.48
N GLY A 213 -1.60 2.31 -7.43
CA GLY A 213 -1.30 0.89 -7.33
C GLY A 213 -0.42 0.42 -8.48
N ASP A 214 0.34 -0.62 -8.29
CA ASP A 214 1.18 -1.24 -9.33
C ASP A 214 0.31 -2.22 -10.15
N TYR A 215 -0.26 -1.73 -11.25
CA TYR A 215 -1.19 -2.49 -12.10
C TYR A 215 -0.50 -3.62 -12.86
N ASN A 216 0.62 -3.30 -13.51
CA ASN A 216 1.34 -4.23 -14.37
C ASN A 216 2.44 -5.02 -13.62
N ARG A 217 2.60 -4.78 -12.31
CA ARG A 217 3.57 -5.43 -11.42
C ARG A 217 5.03 -5.19 -11.81
N ASP A 218 5.32 -4.01 -12.35
CA ASP A 218 6.69 -3.63 -12.73
C ASP A 218 7.46 -2.94 -11.60
N GLY A 219 6.82 -2.76 -10.44
CA GLY A 219 7.39 -2.17 -9.23
C GLY A 219 7.29 -0.66 -9.17
N TYR A 220 6.58 -0.03 -10.12
CA TYR A 220 6.22 1.38 -10.07
C TYR A 220 4.74 1.54 -9.74
N LEU A 221 4.40 2.57 -8.99
CA LEU A 221 3.00 2.86 -8.72
C LEU A 221 2.38 3.58 -9.92
N ASP A 222 1.33 2.98 -10.47
CA ASP A 222 0.53 3.52 -11.55
C ASP A 222 -0.63 4.36 -10.99
N LEU A 223 -1.09 5.33 -11.77
CA LEU A 223 -2.21 6.19 -11.41
C LEU A 223 -3.50 5.66 -12.03
N TYR A 224 -4.41 5.20 -11.18
CA TYR A 224 -5.77 4.81 -11.56
C TYR A 224 -6.65 6.06 -11.55
N CYS A 225 -7.19 6.40 -12.71
CA CYS A 225 -8.06 7.54 -12.94
C CYS A 225 -9.47 7.00 -13.17
N ILE A 226 -10.37 7.20 -12.21
CA ILE A 226 -11.72 6.64 -12.19
C ILE A 226 -12.70 7.72 -12.62
N ASN A 227 -13.30 7.55 -13.79
CA ASN A 227 -14.36 8.42 -14.30
C ASN A 227 -15.72 7.85 -13.93
N LYS A 228 -16.45 8.57 -13.09
CA LYS A 228 -17.71 8.12 -12.48
C LYS A 228 -18.91 8.19 -13.42
N ARG A 229 -18.99 9.19 -14.29
CA ARG A 229 -20.17 9.46 -15.12
C ARG A 229 -19.83 10.27 -16.37
N ASN A 230 -20.81 10.39 -17.27
CA ASN A 230 -20.67 10.99 -18.59
C ASN A 230 -19.62 10.25 -19.43
N THR A 231 -19.62 8.93 -19.33
CA THR A 231 -18.67 8.04 -19.98
C THR A 231 -19.25 7.51 -21.31
N ASN A 232 -18.37 7.17 -22.23
CA ASN A 232 -18.78 6.57 -23.50
C ASN A 232 -19.31 5.13 -23.34
N SER A 233 -18.84 4.43 -22.31
CA SER A 233 -19.24 3.05 -22.00
C SER A 233 -20.57 2.95 -21.24
N HIS A 234 -21.14 4.08 -20.79
CA HIS A 234 -22.29 4.12 -19.89
C HIS A 234 -22.08 3.34 -18.59
N SER A 235 -20.81 3.25 -18.17
CA SER A 235 -20.38 2.61 -16.92
C SER A 235 -19.28 3.46 -16.25
N THR A 236 -18.99 3.23 -14.98
CA THR A 236 -17.78 3.78 -14.37
C THR A 236 -16.57 3.29 -15.14
N GLU A 237 -15.70 4.19 -15.59
CA GLU A 237 -14.51 3.85 -16.37
C GLU A 237 -13.24 3.93 -15.52
N VAL A 238 -12.28 3.06 -15.83
CA VAL A 238 -10.94 3.08 -15.23
C VAL A 238 -9.91 3.29 -16.35
N HIS A 239 -9.11 4.34 -16.18
CA HIS A 239 -7.97 4.64 -17.03
C HIS A 239 -6.72 4.56 -16.16
N ILE A 240 -5.68 3.85 -16.59
CA ILE A 240 -4.47 3.65 -15.80
C ILE A 240 -3.28 4.24 -16.53
N LEU A 241 -2.58 5.16 -15.87
CA LEU A 241 -1.37 5.80 -16.37
C LEU A 241 -0.13 5.15 -15.77
N SER A 242 0.88 4.87 -16.61
CA SER A 242 2.13 4.22 -16.21
C SER A 242 3.00 5.13 -15.34
N GLY A 243 3.23 4.71 -14.09
CA GLY A 243 4.17 5.39 -13.19
C GLY A 243 5.62 5.29 -13.65
N ARG A 244 5.98 4.19 -14.31
CA ARG A 244 7.31 4.01 -14.88
C ARG A 244 7.65 5.04 -15.95
N GLU A 245 6.64 5.50 -16.69
CA GLU A 245 6.78 6.50 -17.76
C GLU A 245 6.34 7.89 -17.29
N ASN A 246 6.43 8.15 -15.98
CA ASN A 246 6.04 9.44 -15.38
C ASN A 246 4.63 9.87 -15.78
N PHE A 247 3.69 8.92 -15.88
CA PHE A 247 2.28 9.13 -16.17
C PHE A 247 1.99 9.74 -17.55
N GLN A 248 2.91 9.52 -18.52
CA GLN A 248 2.79 10.03 -19.90
C GLN A 248 2.13 9.03 -20.87
N SER A 249 1.88 7.80 -20.44
CA SER A 249 1.22 6.79 -21.26
C SER A 249 0.15 6.03 -20.48
N PHE A 250 -0.82 5.52 -21.20
CA PHE A 250 -1.87 4.69 -20.64
C PHE A 250 -1.51 3.21 -20.72
N LEU A 251 -1.76 2.49 -19.63
CA LEU A 251 -1.70 1.02 -19.56
C LEU A 251 -3.07 0.39 -19.81
N LEU A 252 -4.16 1.10 -19.46
CA LEU A 252 -5.53 0.61 -19.59
C LEU A 252 -6.49 1.76 -19.83
N HIS A 253 -7.49 1.52 -20.70
CA HIS A 253 -8.72 2.27 -20.80
C HIS A 253 -9.87 1.28 -20.87
N THR A 254 -10.78 1.30 -19.91
CA THR A 254 -11.89 0.36 -19.91
C THR A 254 -13.12 0.88 -19.17
N GLY A 255 -14.31 0.59 -19.69
CA GLY A 255 -15.51 0.60 -18.86
C GLY A 255 -15.47 -0.58 -17.89
N THR A 256 -16.09 -0.44 -16.74
CA THR A 256 -16.18 -1.51 -15.75
C THR A 256 -17.55 -2.18 -15.75
N ARG A 257 -17.71 -3.22 -14.94
CA ARG A 257 -19.03 -3.83 -14.71
C ARG A 257 -19.97 -2.93 -13.90
N LEU A 258 -19.45 -1.91 -13.21
CA LEU A 258 -20.24 -0.98 -12.42
C LEU A 258 -20.85 0.09 -13.34
N HIS A 259 -22.17 0.32 -13.21
CA HIS A 259 -22.86 1.41 -13.90
C HIS A 259 -22.21 2.77 -13.61
N GLU A 260 -22.59 3.80 -14.33
CA GLU A 260 -22.19 5.17 -14.00
C GLU A 260 -22.56 5.51 -12.56
N THR A 261 -21.67 6.16 -11.86
CA THR A 261 -21.79 6.51 -10.43
C THR A 261 -21.76 8.01 -10.23
N ASP A 262 -21.97 8.44 -9.00
CA ASP A 262 -21.98 9.85 -8.62
C ASP A 262 -21.10 10.10 -7.37
N ASN A 263 -21.27 11.25 -6.70
CA ASN A 263 -20.53 11.59 -5.49
C ASN A 263 -20.96 10.79 -4.26
N ASN A 264 -22.00 9.93 -4.35
CA ASN A 264 -22.33 8.96 -3.32
C ASN A 264 -21.36 7.78 -3.30
N TRP A 265 -20.54 7.63 -4.34
CA TRP A 265 -19.57 6.57 -4.44
C TRP A 265 -18.15 7.06 -4.13
N LYS A 266 -17.40 6.21 -3.47
CA LYS A 266 -15.97 6.34 -3.21
C LYS A 266 -15.25 5.10 -3.69
N PHE A 267 -14.00 5.26 -4.13
CA PHE A 267 -13.21 4.17 -4.68
C PHE A 267 -11.89 4.03 -3.92
N ALA A 268 -11.46 2.78 -3.77
CA ALA A 268 -10.15 2.44 -3.19
C ALA A 268 -9.62 1.15 -3.85
N LEU A 269 -8.33 0.88 -3.69
CA LEU A 269 -7.68 -0.31 -4.24
C LEU A 269 -7.20 -1.22 -3.12
N GLY A 270 -7.29 -2.53 -3.33
CA GLY A 270 -6.73 -3.56 -2.46
C GLY A 270 -6.83 -4.94 -3.10
N ASP A 271 -5.97 -5.86 -2.74
CA ASP A 271 -6.06 -7.26 -3.18
C ASP A 271 -6.98 -8.02 -2.22
N PHE A 272 -8.29 -8.02 -2.52
CA PHE A 272 -9.30 -8.61 -1.64
C PHE A 272 -9.24 -10.13 -1.62
N ASN A 273 -9.13 -10.75 -2.78
CA ASN A 273 -9.16 -12.21 -2.91
C ASN A 273 -7.77 -12.85 -2.70
N GLY A 274 -6.68 -12.07 -2.70
CA GLY A 274 -5.31 -12.55 -2.51
C GLY A 274 -4.69 -13.15 -3.78
N ASP A 275 -5.20 -12.79 -4.97
CA ASP A 275 -4.68 -13.27 -6.26
C ASP A 275 -3.47 -12.47 -6.76
N GLY A 276 -3.12 -11.42 -6.03
CA GLY A 276 -2.01 -10.52 -6.30
C GLY A 276 -2.31 -9.43 -7.32
N PHE A 277 -3.55 -9.32 -7.82
CA PHE A 277 -4.02 -8.16 -8.58
C PHE A 277 -4.78 -7.21 -7.66
N LEU A 278 -4.68 -5.92 -7.91
CA LEU A 278 -5.43 -4.94 -7.15
C LEU A 278 -6.88 -4.89 -7.63
N ASP A 279 -7.81 -5.14 -6.71
CA ASP A 279 -9.22 -5.08 -6.93
C ASP A 279 -9.74 -3.66 -6.63
N LEU A 280 -10.81 -3.25 -7.33
CA LEU A 280 -11.44 -1.97 -7.12
C LEU A 280 -12.60 -2.10 -6.13
N TYR A 281 -12.43 -1.49 -4.95
CA TYR A 281 -13.49 -1.32 -3.96
C TYR A 281 -14.34 -0.11 -4.35
N CYS A 282 -15.61 -0.37 -4.60
CA CYS A 282 -16.61 0.64 -4.94
C CYS A 282 -17.55 0.77 -3.74
N ILE A 283 -17.46 1.86 -2.98
CA ILE A 283 -18.19 2.06 -1.74
C ILE A 283 -19.38 2.99 -2.02
N CYS A 284 -20.60 2.45 -1.93
CA CYS A 284 -21.86 3.20 -2.03
C CYS A 284 -22.26 3.69 -0.65
N LYS A 285 -22.27 5.01 -0.45
CA LYS A 285 -22.45 5.63 0.86
C LYS A 285 -23.92 5.70 1.31
N ARG A 286 -24.84 5.95 0.39
CA ARG A 286 -26.25 6.17 0.67
C ARG A 286 -27.14 5.85 -0.53
N ASN A 287 -28.46 5.88 -0.32
CA ASN A 287 -29.48 5.48 -1.30
C ASN A 287 -29.32 4.02 -1.73
N THR A 288 -28.92 3.18 -0.80
CA THR A 288 -28.72 1.74 -0.99
C THR A 288 -30.00 0.97 -0.68
N GLY A 289 -30.16 -0.19 -1.31
CA GLY A 289 -31.30 -1.06 -1.03
C GLY A 289 -31.30 -1.66 0.37
N SER A 290 -30.11 -1.77 0.99
CA SER A 290 -29.92 -2.32 2.33
C SER A 290 -30.09 -1.31 3.45
N HIS A 291 -30.19 -0.01 3.14
CA HIS A 291 -30.12 1.09 4.12
C HIS A 291 -28.84 1.13 4.93
N THR A 292 -27.75 0.56 4.40
CA THR A 292 -26.39 0.62 4.96
C THR A 292 -25.40 1.06 3.89
N THR A 293 -24.21 1.46 4.27
CA THR A 293 -23.11 1.62 3.32
C THR A 293 -22.85 0.26 2.66
N GLU A 294 -22.78 0.21 1.34
CA GLU A 294 -22.52 -1.04 0.58
C GLU A 294 -21.12 -1.02 -0.03
N VAL A 295 -20.53 -2.22 -0.13
CA VAL A 295 -19.24 -2.44 -0.79
C VAL A 295 -19.43 -3.39 -1.96
N HIS A 296 -19.03 -2.94 -3.14
CA HIS A 296 -18.95 -3.73 -4.36
C HIS A 296 -17.50 -3.83 -4.77
N ILE A 297 -16.96 -5.04 -4.95
CA ILE A 297 -15.57 -5.25 -5.30
C ILE A 297 -15.49 -5.82 -6.72
N LEU A 298 -14.76 -5.12 -7.57
CA LEU A 298 -14.50 -5.55 -8.96
C LEU A 298 -13.09 -6.11 -9.07
N GLY A 299 -12.97 -7.30 -9.69
CA GLY A 299 -11.70 -8.03 -9.80
C GLY A 299 -10.72 -7.38 -10.78
N GLY A 300 -9.50 -7.13 -10.30
CA GLY A 300 -8.44 -6.53 -11.11
C GLY A 300 -7.91 -7.44 -12.21
N ILE A 301 -7.86 -8.74 -11.96
CA ILE A 301 -7.34 -9.73 -12.93
C ILE A 301 -8.07 -9.72 -14.28
N ASN A 302 -9.36 -9.33 -14.29
CA ASN A 302 -10.20 -9.24 -15.48
C ASN A 302 -10.52 -7.78 -15.86
N ASN A 303 -9.64 -6.85 -15.53
CA ASN A 303 -9.81 -5.43 -15.83
C ASN A 303 -11.18 -4.89 -15.35
N PHE A 304 -11.60 -5.27 -14.14
CA PHE A 304 -12.81 -4.79 -13.46
C PHE A 304 -14.12 -5.16 -14.15
N GLN A 305 -14.14 -6.24 -14.95
CA GLN A 305 -15.33 -6.71 -15.66
C GLN A 305 -16.23 -7.63 -14.82
N ASN A 306 -15.77 -8.12 -13.69
CA ASN A 306 -16.49 -9.05 -12.82
C ASN A 306 -16.55 -8.57 -11.40
N TYR A 307 -17.69 -8.74 -10.74
CA TYR A 307 -17.78 -8.59 -9.29
C TYR A 307 -17.16 -9.79 -8.59
N ILE A 308 -16.29 -9.53 -7.62
CA ILE A 308 -15.85 -10.51 -6.62
C ILE A 308 -16.87 -10.56 -5.49
N MET A 309 -17.39 -9.39 -5.10
CA MET A 309 -18.33 -9.25 -3.99
C MET A 309 -19.28 -8.08 -4.22
N GLN A 310 -20.49 -8.23 -3.72
CA GLN A 310 -21.46 -7.15 -3.52
C GLN A 310 -22.14 -7.41 -2.17
N THR A 311 -22.02 -6.50 -1.22
CA THR A 311 -22.50 -6.76 0.14
C THR A 311 -22.89 -5.45 0.85
N PRO A 312 -23.99 -5.47 1.64
CA PRO A 312 -24.19 -4.46 2.67
C PRO A 312 -23.10 -4.57 3.74
N THR A 313 -22.87 -3.52 4.48
CA THR A 313 -21.91 -3.53 5.61
C THR A 313 -22.61 -3.35 6.94
N GLY A 314 -21.88 -3.54 8.05
CA GLY A 314 -22.33 -3.20 9.39
C GLY A 314 -22.41 -1.69 9.66
N LEU A 315 -22.02 -0.83 8.71
CA LEU A 315 -22.09 0.62 8.82
C LEU A 315 -23.39 1.14 8.20
N HIS A 316 -24.12 1.98 8.92
CA HIS A 316 -25.31 2.66 8.42
C HIS A 316 -25.00 3.47 7.14
N GLU A 317 -26.01 3.91 6.43
CA GLU A 317 -25.81 4.86 5.33
C GLU A 317 -25.04 6.09 5.79
N THR A 318 -24.07 6.49 4.99
CA THR A 318 -23.16 7.60 5.30
C THR A 318 -23.34 8.74 4.29
N GLY A 319 -22.82 9.91 4.63
CA GLY A 319 -22.89 11.08 3.78
C GLY A 319 -21.50 11.66 3.46
N GLU A 320 -21.48 12.94 3.15
CA GLU A 320 -20.24 13.66 2.81
C GLU A 320 -19.30 13.86 4.01
N ASN A 321 -19.84 13.66 5.23
CA ASN A 321 -19.04 13.67 6.47
C ASN A 321 -18.12 12.44 6.61
N TRP A 322 -18.23 11.48 5.68
CA TRP A 322 -17.46 10.26 5.72
C TRP A 322 -16.51 10.18 4.54
N ASP A 323 -15.32 9.62 4.80
CA ASP A 323 -14.35 9.22 3.79
C ASP A 323 -13.96 7.76 4.01
N PHE A 324 -13.34 7.14 3.01
CA PHE A 324 -13.06 5.71 3.02
C PHE A 324 -11.70 5.40 2.41
N GLY A 325 -11.05 4.37 2.95
CA GLY A 325 -9.84 3.78 2.41
C GLY A 325 -9.78 2.28 2.71
N VAL A 326 -8.72 1.64 2.27
CA VAL A 326 -8.49 0.20 2.48
C VAL A 326 -7.15 -0.02 3.15
N SER A 327 -7.12 -0.86 4.19
CA SER A 327 -5.90 -1.38 4.81
C SER A 327 -5.93 -2.90 4.79
N GLY A 328 -5.03 -3.53 4.04
CA GLY A 328 -5.12 -4.95 3.73
C GLY A 328 -6.43 -5.28 3.02
N LYS A 329 -7.28 -6.11 3.66
CA LYS A 329 -8.64 -6.42 3.16
C LYS A 329 -9.74 -5.61 3.86
N ASN A 330 -9.39 -4.83 4.89
CA ASN A 330 -10.35 -4.14 5.74
C ASN A 330 -10.74 -2.78 5.16
N LEU A 331 -11.99 -2.41 5.34
CA LEU A 331 -12.48 -1.09 5.01
C LEU A 331 -12.25 -0.14 6.18
N VAL A 332 -11.53 0.93 5.96
CA VAL A 332 -11.31 2.01 6.92
C VAL A 332 -12.29 3.13 6.61
N CYS A 333 -13.20 3.39 7.55
CA CYS A 333 -14.22 4.42 7.46
C CYS A 333 -13.84 5.58 8.37
N ILE A 334 -13.80 6.78 7.82
CA ILE A 334 -13.36 7.99 8.49
C ILE A 334 -14.55 8.91 8.69
N SER A 335 -14.99 9.09 9.93
CA SER A 335 -16.04 10.04 10.29
C SER A 335 -15.43 11.39 10.64
N LYS A 336 -15.68 12.40 9.81
CA LYS A 336 -15.01 13.70 9.87
C LYS A 336 -15.56 14.61 10.98
N ARG A 337 -16.87 14.63 11.17
CA ARG A 337 -17.56 15.54 12.10
C ARG A 337 -18.91 14.98 12.56
N GLY A 338 -19.47 15.57 13.62
CA GLY A 338 -20.70 15.11 14.25
C GLY A 338 -20.46 13.82 15.04
N THR A 339 -19.24 13.59 15.52
CA THR A 339 -18.81 12.38 16.19
C THR A 339 -19.05 12.44 17.70
N GLY A 340 -19.17 11.26 18.32
CA GLY A 340 -19.35 11.16 19.78
C GLY A 340 -18.11 11.62 20.55
N SER A 341 -16.92 11.41 19.99
CA SER A 341 -15.63 11.81 20.58
C SER A 341 -15.30 13.29 20.39
N LYS A 342 -16.04 14.01 19.54
CA LYS A 342 -15.74 15.38 19.08
C LYS A 342 -14.37 15.50 18.41
N THR A 343 -13.90 14.42 17.83
CA THR A 343 -12.69 14.33 17.01
C THR A 343 -13.01 13.56 15.74
N THR A 344 -12.16 13.59 14.74
CA THR A 344 -12.26 12.67 13.61
C THR A 344 -12.16 11.24 14.13
N GLU A 345 -13.13 10.40 13.79
CA GLU A 345 -13.19 8.99 14.23
C GLU A 345 -12.81 8.04 13.10
N ILE A 346 -12.22 6.91 13.50
CA ILE A 346 -11.87 5.82 12.62
C ILE A 346 -12.67 4.58 13.02
N HIS A 347 -13.34 3.98 12.03
CA HIS A 347 -14.06 2.73 12.17
C HIS A 347 -13.49 1.75 11.15
N ILE A 348 -13.04 0.57 11.59
CA ILE A 348 -12.47 -0.46 10.70
C ILE A 348 -13.43 -1.63 10.64
N LEU A 349 -13.92 -1.91 9.44
CA LEU A 349 -14.77 -3.06 9.13
C LEU A 349 -13.96 -4.23 8.62
N ASN A 350 -14.24 -5.41 9.15
CA ASN A 350 -13.52 -6.65 8.86
C ASN A 350 -13.84 -7.20 7.45
N GLY A 351 -12.89 -7.12 6.53
CA GLY A 351 -13.02 -7.68 5.18
C GLY A 351 -13.15 -9.20 5.13
N GLN A 352 -12.58 -9.92 6.11
CA GLN A 352 -12.74 -11.38 6.20
C GLN A 352 -14.16 -11.82 6.59
N ASN A 353 -14.94 -10.92 7.17
CA ASN A 353 -16.34 -11.17 7.53
C ASN A 353 -17.30 -10.29 6.70
N ASN A 354 -16.97 -10.09 5.42
CA ASN A 354 -17.80 -9.35 4.47
C ASN A 354 -18.24 -7.99 5.01
N PHE A 355 -17.37 -7.31 5.77
CA PHE A 355 -17.58 -5.99 6.36
C PHE A 355 -18.78 -5.89 7.32
N GLN A 356 -19.21 -7.01 7.92
CA GLN A 356 -20.35 -7.01 8.84
C GLN A 356 -19.98 -6.57 10.27
N ASN A 357 -18.72 -6.77 10.67
CA ASN A 357 -18.27 -6.49 12.03
C ASN A 357 -17.17 -5.43 12.05
N PHE A 358 -17.22 -4.58 13.08
CA PHE A 358 -16.13 -3.65 13.36
C PHE A 358 -14.99 -4.35 14.10
N LEU A 359 -13.76 -4.11 13.62
CA LEU A 359 -12.52 -4.44 14.32
C LEU A 359 -12.09 -3.32 15.27
N LEU A 360 -12.45 -2.08 14.93
CA LEU A 360 -12.08 -0.89 15.67
C LEU A 360 -13.15 0.18 15.50
N GLN A 361 -13.43 0.92 16.56
CA GLN A 361 -14.17 2.19 16.55
C GLN A 361 -13.52 3.10 17.59
N THR A 362 -12.89 4.19 17.15
CA THR A 362 -12.17 5.08 18.07
C THR A 362 -12.07 6.51 17.55
N GLY A 363 -12.06 7.47 18.48
CA GLY A 363 -11.64 8.83 18.17
C GLY A 363 -10.14 8.94 17.98
N THR A 364 -9.71 9.92 17.24
CA THR A 364 -8.30 10.25 17.01
C THR A 364 -7.91 11.51 17.77
N LYS A 365 -6.63 11.89 17.71
CA LYS A 365 -6.15 13.21 18.18
C LYS A 365 -6.44 14.33 17.19
N LEU A 366 -6.89 14.00 15.98
CA LEU A 366 -7.32 14.99 15.00
C LEU A 366 -8.72 15.50 15.39
N HIS A 367 -8.84 16.81 15.51
CA HIS A 367 -10.14 17.43 15.77
C HIS A 367 -11.17 17.08 14.68
N GLU A 368 -12.44 17.36 14.91
CA GLU A 368 -13.44 17.27 13.84
C GLU A 368 -13.01 18.11 12.64
N THR A 369 -13.12 17.55 11.45
CA THR A 369 -12.61 18.13 10.20
C THR A 369 -13.75 18.52 9.26
N GLY A 370 -13.49 19.45 8.37
CA GLY A 370 -14.41 19.95 7.35
C GLY A 370 -14.07 19.47 5.94
N ASP A 371 -14.62 20.18 4.97
CA ASP A 371 -14.41 19.91 3.55
C ASP A 371 -13.05 20.41 3.04
N ASP A 372 -12.35 21.16 3.88
CA ASP A 372 -10.97 21.59 3.71
C ASP A 372 -9.95 20.48 3.99
N PHE A 373 -10.41 19.33 4.52
CA PHE A 373 -9.58 18.14 4.71
C PHE A 373 -9.84 17.07 3.64
N ALA A 374 -8.75 16.45 3.20
CA ALA A 374 -8.76 15.22 2.42
C ALA A 374 -8.07 14.10 3.21
N PHE A 375 -8.44 12.86 2.93
CA PHE A 375 -7.91 11.70 3.65
C PHE A 375 -7.40 10.63 2.70
N TYR A 376 -6.34 9.95 3.11
CA TYR A 376 -5.82 8.77 2.43
C TYR A 376 -5.30 7.75 3.45
N VAL A 377 -5.59 6.47 3.23
CA VAL A 377 -5.11 5.36 4.06
C VAL A 377 -3.94 4.69 3.36
N TYR A 378 -2.80 4.60 4.05
CA TYR A 378 -1.61 3.91 3.56
C TYR A 378 -1.04 3.02 4.67
N GLY A 379 -1.14 1.70 4.49
CA GLY A 379 -0.78 0.73 5.53
C GLY A 379 -1.58 0.98 6.82
N ASP A 380 -0.88 1.15 7.93
CA ASP A 380 -1.45 1.42 9.25
C ASP A 380 -1.44 2.91 9.61
N THR A 381 -1.49 3.78 8.60
CA THR A 381 -1.45 5.23 8.78
C THR A 381 -2.57 5.91 8.00
N LEU A 382 -3.32 6.75 8.69
CA LEU A 382 -4.23 7.71 8.09
C LEU A 382 -3.48 9.01 7.84
N PHE A 383 -3.40 9.42 6.58
CA PHE A 383 -2.93 10.74 6.17
C PHE A 383 -4.12 11.67 6.05
N ALA A 384 -4.10 12.77 6.80
CA ALA A 384 -5.09 13.84 6.74
C ALA A 384 -4.40 15.10 6.20
N PHE A 385 -4.90 15.62 5.09
CA PHE A 385 -4.38 16.80 4.40
C PHE A 385 -5.27 18.00 4.69
N SER A 386 -4.77 18.98 5.44
CA SER A 386 -5.43 20.27 5.60
C SER A 386 -5.07 21.18 4.42
N LYS A 387 -6.04 21.40 3.54
CA LYS A 387 -5.85 22.20 2.30
C LYS A 387 -5.65 23.68 2.59
N GLN A 388 -6.19 24.16 3.71
CA GLN A 388 -6.19 25.55 4.15
C GLN A 388 -5.48 25.74 5.50
N GLY A 389 -4.45 24.93 5.79
CA GLY A 389 -3.75 24.90 7.07
C GLY A 389 -3.38 26.29 7.64
N ASN A 390 -3.02 26.35 8.91
CA ASN A 390 -2.68 27.57 9.62
C ASN A 390 -1.41 28.23 9.07
N SER A 391 -0.51 27.44 8.48
CA SER A 391 0.63 27.91 7.67
C SER A 391 0.15 28.37 6.29
N ASN A 392 1.01 29.06 5.54
CA ASN A 392 0.69 29.44 4.15
C ASN A 392 0.82 28.25 3.17
N SER A 393 0.78 27.02 3.66
CA SER A 393 0.93 25.79 2.89
C SER A 393 -0.16 24.77 3.24
N THR A 394 -0.31 23.76 2.40
CA THR A 394 -1.05 22.54 2.73
C THR A 394 -0.31 21.80 3.85
N GLU A 395 -1.04 21.33 4.85
CA GLU A 395 -0.46 20.59 5.99
C GLU A 395 -0.80 19.10 5.90
N VAL A 396 0.11 18.28 6.41
CA VAL A 396 -0.05 16.83 6.52
C VAL A 396 -0.04 16.42 7.99
N HIS A 397 -1.08 15.69 8.39
CA HIS A 397 -1.19 15.07 9.70
C HIS A 397 -1.25 13.55 9.50
N CYS A 398 -0.27 12.83 10.02
CA CYS A 398 -0.25 11.37 9.99
C CYS A 398 -0.76 10.84 11.33
N VAL A 399 -1.75 9.97 11.29
CA VAL A 399 -2.39 9.37 12.47
C VAL A 399 -2.26 7.85 12.38
N SER A 400 -1.83 7.19 13.47
CA SER A 400 -1.77 5.72 13.53
C SER A 400 -3.18 5.10 13.55
N ILE A 401 -3.40 4.02 12.78
CA ILE A 401 -4.67 3.29 12.71
C ILE A 401 -4.51 1.79 12.89
#